data_33136480c86b0550b1c44ccfac8f0e74
#
_entry.id   33136480c86b0550b1c44ccfac8f0e74
#
_cell.length_a   1.000
_cell.length_b   1.000
_cell.length_c   1.000
_cell.angle_alpha   90.00
_cell.angle_beta   90.00
_cell.angle_gamma   90.00
#
_symmetry.space_group_name_H-M   'P 1'
#
loop_
_entity.id
_entity.type
_entity.pdbx_description
1 polymer ?
#
loop_
_entity_poly.entity_id
_entity_poly.type
_entity_poly.pdbx_seq_one_letter_code
_entity_poly.pdbx_strand_id
1 'polypeptide(L)'
;DFSRIQFTPDLMPADVTGTNIIVKDEQGNSTFNFQPGHIFSNIVLADEINRATPKTQSALLEAMQEHTVTVMGVSRKLAEPFFVLATQNPIEQDGTYPLPEAQMDRFMFKLIVPNPSLDELMQIVDMTQKTMAEVAACNGEQLLRMRETANQIPVAKDVMRYAMTLTSATHPNSENASEAAKHYVRVGASPRAGQALISAAKVVALIKGRFNVAYSDIEELARPVFRHRLKLNFEAIAERVSADEIVDMIVAEVKKNFKASK
;
A
#
# COMPACT_ATOMS: atom_id res chain seq x y z
N ASP A 1 7.46 -12.44 13.06
CA ASP A 1 7.88 -13.33 11.96
C ASP A 1 7.86 -12.59 10.64
N PHE A 2 8.79 -12.97 9.73
CA PHE A 2 8.91 -12.43 8.37
C PHE A 2 8.81 -13.57 7.35
N SER A 3 8.12 -13.33 6.25
CA SER A 3 8.05 -14.25 5.12
C SER A 3 8.19 -13.50 3.80
N ARG A 4 8.90 -14.07 2.85
CA ARG A 4 8.98 -13.61 1.46
C ARG A 4 8.27 -14.60 0.56
N ILE A 5 7.39 -14.11 -0.27
CA ILE A 5 6.68 -14.87 -1.32
C ILE A 5 7.16 -14.33 -2.66
N GLN A 6 7.89 -15.14 -3.43
CA GLN A 6 8.20 -14.83 -4.82
C GLN A 6 6.99 -15.23 -5.67
N PHE A 7 6.32 -14.25 -6.26
CA PHE A 7 5.16 -14.50 -7.11
C PHE A 7 5.63 -14.98 -8.49
N THR A 8 5.10 -16.12 -8.92
CA THR A 8 5.38 -16.76 -10.22
C THR A 8 4.07 -17.18 -10.86
N PRO A 9 3.99 -17.41 -12.17
CA PRO A 9 2.76 -17.80 -12.85
C PRO A 9 2.12 -19.11 -12.34
N ASP A 10 2.93 -20.01 -11.79
CA ASP A 10 2.54 -21.31 -11.25
C ASP A 10 2.18 -21.28 -9.75
N LEU A 11 2.43 -20.15 -9.05
CA LEU A 11 2.09 -20.02 -7.63
C LEU A 11 0.57 -20.13 -7.43
N MET A 12 0.15 -21.04 -6.55
CA MET A 12 -1.26 -21.28 -6.26
C MET A 12 -1.74 -20.46 -5.05
N PRO A 13 -3.03 -20.15 -4.97
CA PRO A 13 -3.59 -19.50 -3.78
C PRO A 13 -3.31 -20.25 -2.47
N ALA A 14 -3.27 -21.59 -2.53
CA ALA A 14 -2.98 -22.43 -1.38
C ALA A 14 -1.55 -22.27 -0.83
N ASP A 15 -0.58 -21.90 -1.68
CA ASP A 15 0.80 -21.63 -1.25
C ASP A 15 0.85 -20.35 -0.41
N VAL A 16 -0.01 -19.39 -0.72
CA VAL A 16 -0.15 -18.14 0.03
C VAL A 16 -0.93 -18.35 1.32
N THR A 17 -2.12 -18.95 1.23
CA THR A 17 -3.10 -19.01 2.34
C THR A 17 -2.98 -20.27 3.20
N GLY A 18 -2.24 -21.28 2.74
CA GLY A 18 -2.19 -22.58 3.38
C GLY A 18 -3.28 -23.54 2.89
N THR A 19 -3.16 -24.78 3.30
CA THR A 19 -4.05 -25.87 2.92
C THR A 19 -4.19 -26.89 4.03
N ASN A 20 -5.22 -27.74 3.96
CA ASN A 20 -5.33 -28.91 4.82
C ASN A 20 -4.60 -30.10 4.19
N ILE A 21 -3.76 -30.73 4.96
CA ILE A 21 -3.06 -31.96 4.59
C ILE A 21 -3.63 -33.13 5.40
N ILE A 22 -3.58 -34.32 4.81
CA ILE A 22 -3.95 -35.54 5.51
C ILE A 22 -2.70 -36.07 6.25
N VAL A 23 -2.80 -36.13 7.55
CA VAL A 23 -1.74 -36.72 8.41
C VAL A 23 -2.27 -37.99 9.02
N LYS A 24 -1.48 -39.05 9.03
CA LYS A 24 -1.80 -40.29 9.77
C LYS A 24 -1.26 -40.17 11.18
N ASP A 25 -2.11 -40.46 12.15
CA ASP A 25 -1.70 -40.58 13.54
C ASP A 25 -0.93 -41.90 13.79
N GLU A 26 -0.39 -42.08 15.00
CA GLU A 26 0.37 -43.29 15.38
C GLU A 26 -0.48 -44.56 15.34
N GLN A 27 -1.82 -44.42 15.30
CA GLN A 27 -2.78 -45.52 15.25
C GLN A 27 -3.25 -45.82 13.81
N GLY A 28 -2.72 -45.06 12.81
CA GLY A 28 -3.06 -45.22 11.38
C GLY A 28 -4.31 -44.54 10.92
N ASN A 29 -5.00 -43.75 11.79
CA ASN A 29 -6.19 -42.96 11.37
C ASN A 29 -5.76 -41.72 10.61
N SER A 30 -6.52 -41.38 9.56
CA SER A 30 -6.26 -40.18 8.78
C SER A 30 -7.00 -38.99 9.40
N THR A 31 -6.26 -37.92 9.71
CA THR A 31 -6.80 -36.65 10.22
C THR A 31 -6.39 -35.51 9.30
N PHE A 32 -7.25 -34.50 9.20
CA PHE A 32 -6.91 -33.26 8.48
C PHE A 32 -6.15 -32.33 9.42
N ASN A 33 -4.95 -31.93 9.00
CA ASN A 33 -4.18 -30.92 9.69
C ASN A 33 -3.98 -29.70 8.77
N PHE A 34 -4.20 -28.50 9.32
CA PHE A 34 -3.97 -27.27 8.57
C PHE A 34 -2.48 -26.94 8.54
N GLN A 35 -1.93 -26.85 7.34
CA GLN A 35 -0.59 -26.32 7.10
C GLN A 35 -0.71 -24.86 6.72
N PRO A 36 -0.26 -23.90 7.58
CA PRO A 36 -0.33 -22.47 7.27
C PRO A 36 0.54 -22.12 6.07
N GLY A 37 0.03 -21.25 5.22
CA GLY A 37 0.79 -20.64 4.12
C GLY A 37 1.64 -19.46 4.58
N HIS A 38 2.40 -18.90 3.66
CA HIS A 38 3.36 -17.82 3.94
C HIS A 38 2.73 -16.55 4.52
N ILE A 39 1.42 -16.34 4.31
CA ILE A 39 0.71 -15.16 4.82
C ILE A 39 0.55 -15.15 6.34
N PHE A 40 0.76 -16.28 7.01
CA PHE A 40 0.70 -16.37 8.48
C PHE A 40 1.99 -15.87 9.15
N SER A 41 2.51 -14.75 8.65
CA SER A 41 3.65 -14.03 9.22
C SER A 41 3.24 -12.58 9.50
N ASN A 42 3.97 -11.90 10.40
CA ASN A 42 3.68 -10.51 10.76
C ASN A 42 4.02 -9.54 9.62
N ILE A 43 5.13 -9.78 8.92
CA ILE A 43 5.58 -8.99 7.77
C ILE A 43 5.71 -9.94 6.59
N VAL A 44 5.00 -9.65 5.51
CA VAL A 44 5.02 -10.42 4.28
C VAL A 44 5.55 -9.55 3.15
N LEU A 45 6.62 -9.99 2.51
CA LEU A 45 7.11 -9.40 1.26
C LEU A 45 6.56 -10.22 0.08
N ALA A 46 5.58 -9.65 -0.61
CA ALA A 46 5.02 -10.19 -1.85
C ALA A 46 5.83 -9.67 -3.05
N ASP A 47 6.83 -10.43 -3.47
CA ASP A 47 7.77 -10.00 -4.49
C ASP A 47 7.25 -10.34 -5.89
N GLU A 48 7.26 -9.34 -6.79
CA GLU A 48 6.74 -9.42 -8.16
C GLU A 48 5.27 -9.89 -8.24
N ILE A 49 4.40 -9.29 -7.43
CA ILE A 49 2.99 -9.69 -7.30
C ILE A 49 2.25 -9.75 -8.65
N ASN A 50 2.67 -8.95 -9.63
CA ASN A 50 2.09 -8.91 -10.97
C ASN A 50 2.44 -10.14 -11.84
N ARG A 51 3.32 -11.05 -11.42
CA ARG A 51 3.63 -12.30 -12.15
C ARG A 51 2.65 -13.43 -11.84
N ALA A 52 2.00 -13.43 -10.70
CA ALA A 52 1.02 -14.47 -10.38
C ALA A 52 -0.36 -14.20 -11.00
N THR A 53 -1.14 -15.27 -11.15
CA THR A 53 -2.51 -15.18 -11.67
C THR A 53 -3.40 -14.29 -10.79
N PRO A 54 -4.46 -13.69 -11.36
CA PRO A 54 -5.40 -12.86 -10.60
C PRO A 54 -6.03 -13.60 -9.40
N LYS A 55 -6.18 -14.91 -9.48
CA LYS A 55 -6.70 -15.73 -8.39
C LYS A 55 -5.75 -15.75 -7.18
N THR A 56 -4.46 -15.91 -7.42
CA THR A 56 -3.43 -15.90 -6.39
C THR A 56 -3.24 -14.49 -5.79
N GLN A 57 -3.24 -13.46 -6.65
CA GLN A 57 -3.23 -12.06 -6.18
C GLN A 57 -4.41 -11.77 -5.25
N SER A 58 -5.63 -12.21 -5.64
CA SER A 58 -6.84 -11.99 -4.84
C SER A 58 -6.76 -12.64 -3.46
N ALA A 59 -6.16 -13.82 -3.32
CA ALA A 59 -6.00 -14.50 -2.04
C ALA A 59 -5.16 -13.67 -1.04
N LEU A 60 -4.05 -13.07 -1.50
CA LEU A 60 -3.25 -12.16 -0.67
C LEU A 60 -4.04 -10.90 -0.29
N LEU A 61 -4.69 -10.28 -1.27
CA LEU A 61 -5.37 -8.98 -1.09
C LEU A 61 -6.63 -9.08 -0.23
N GLU A 62 -7.32 -10.23 -0.24
CA GLU A 62 -8.42 -10.51 0.67
C GLU A 62 -7.92 -10.61 2.12
N ALA A 63 -6.87 -11.37 2.34
CA ALA A 63 -6.26 -11.52 3.65
C ALA A 63 -5.72 -10.18 4.21
N MET A 64 -5.17 -9.30 3.35
CA MET A 64 -4.75 -7.94 3.73
C MET A 64 -5.92 -7.08 4.22
N GLN A 65 -7.10 -7.23 3.64
CA GLN A 65 -8.26 -6.42 4.02
C GLN A 65 -8.97 -6.97 5.26
N GLU A 66 -9.18 -8.28 5.30
CA GLU A 66 -10.00 -8.93 6.32
C GLU A 66 -9.21 -9.31 7.56
N HIS A 67 -7.86 -9.29 7.50
CA HIS A 67 -6.95 -9.82 8.54
C HIS A 67 -7.29 -11.25 8.96
N THR A 68 -7.94 -11.99 8.05
CA THR A 68 -8.34 -13.39 8.21
C THR A 68 -8.16 -14.15 6.92
N VAL A 69 -7.97 -15.46 7.04
CA VAL A 69 -7.90 -16.39 5.92
C VAL A 69 -8.90 -17.52 6.14
N THR A 70 -9.77 -17.76 5.17
CA THR A 70 -10.76 -18.85 5.24
C THR A 70 -10.33 -20.02 4.34
N VAL A 71 -10.02 -21.16 4.96
CA VAL A 71 -9.65 -22.40 4.24
C VAL A 71 -10.63 -23.50 4.65
N MET A 72 -11.29 -24.10 3.66
CA MET A 72 -12.29 -25.16 3.88
C MET A 72 -13.37 -24.81 4.93
N GLY A 73 -13.88 -23.57 4.87
CA GLY A 73 -14.93 -23.11 5.78
C GLY A 73 -14.46 -22.70 7.19
N VAL A 74 -13.17 -22.85 7.50
CA VAL A 74 -12.59 -22.43 8.78
C VAL A 74 -11.85 -21.11 8.60
N SER A 75 -12.33 -20.05 9.27
CA SER A 75 -11.68 -18.74 9.27
C SER A 75 -10.60 -18.68 10.36
N ARG A 76 -9.43 -18.23 9.99
CA ARG A 76 -8.24 -18.08 10.84
C ARG A 76 -7.75 -16.65 10.82
N LYS A 77 -7.58 -16.06 12.01
CA LYS A 77 -7.05 -14.71 12.14
C LYS A 77 -5.55 -14.68 11.88
N LEU A 78 -5.08 -13.64 11.21
CA LEU A 78 -3.67 -13.33 11.09
C LEU A 78 -3.15 -12.68 12.38
N ALA A 79 -1.89 -12.96 12.73
CA ALA A 79 -1.27 -12.38 13.92
C ALA A 79 -0.97 -10.89 13.71
N GLU A 80 -1.26 -10.07 14.73
CA GLU A 80 -0.92 -8.64 14.71
C GLU A 80 0.48 -8.40 15.34
N PRO A 81 1.25 -7.41 14.88
CA PRO A 81 0.95 -6.57 13.72
C PRO A 81 1.06 -7.35 12.41
N PHE A 82 0.19 -7.07 11.45
CA PHE A 82 0.24 -7.66 10.11
C PHE A 82 0.48 -6.57 9.07
N PHE A 83 1.50 -6.76 8.23
CA PHE A 83 1.91 -5.79 7.22
C PHE A 83 2.38 -6.48 5.94
N VAL A 84 1.94 -6.00 4.79
CA VAL A 84 2.35 -6.52 3.49
C VAL A 84 3.08 -5.45 2.69
N LEU A 85 4.26 -5.78 2.23
CA LEU A 85 5.02 -5.08 1.21
C LEU A 85 4.86 -5.85 -0.10
N ALA A 86 4.48 -5.16 -1.18
CA ALA A 86 4.40 -5.79 -2.50
C ALA A 86 5.30 -5.04 -3.48
N THR A 87 6.04 -5.78 -4.30
CA THR A 87 6.81 -5.20 -5.40
C THR A 87 6.14 -5.50 -6.73
N GLN A 88 6.33 -4.60 -7.69
CA GLN A 88 5.98 -4.79 -9.09
C GLN A 88 7.20 -4.43 -9.95
N ASN A 89 7.52 -5.26 -10.90
CA ASN A 89 8.52 -4.93 -11.93
C ASN A 89 7.77 -4.39 -13.17
N PRO A 90 7.88 -3.08 -13.49
CA PRO A 90 7.19 -2.49 -14.62
C PRO A 90 7.83 -2.83 -15.98
N ILE A 91 9.06 -3.34 -15.99
CA ILE A 91 9.84 -3.59 -17.21
C ILE A 91 9.41 -4.89 -17.89
N GLU A 92 9.05 -5.91 -17.10
CA GLU A 92 8.59 -7.19 -17.61
C GLU A 92 7.10 -7.11 -17.98
N GLN A 93 6.80 -7.05 -19.28
CA GLN A 93 5.42 -7.06 -19.78
C GLN A 93 4.92 -8.46 -20.14
N ASP A 94 5.81 -9.35 -20.56
CA ASP A 94 5.45 -10.72 -20.95
C ASP A 94 5.18 -11.60 -19.72
N GLY A 95 4.03 -12.27 -19.72
CA GLY A 95 3.63 -13.16 -18.62
C GLY A 95 3.23 -12.45 -17.31
N THR A 96 2.89 -11.17 -17.36
CA THR A 96 2.41 -10.43 -16.20
C THR A 96 0.90 -10.21 -16.23
N TYR A 97 0.30 -10.17 -15.03
CA TYR A 97 -1.10 -9.86 -14.80
C TYR A 97 -1.18 -8.56 -14.00
N PRO A 98 -1.54 -7.43 -14.62
CA PRO A 98 -1.66 -6.17 -13.89
C PRO A 98 -2.70 -6.31 -12.77
N LEU A 99 -2.39 -5.75 -11.60
CA LEU A 99 -3.36 -5.71 -10.52
C LEU A 99 -4.57 -4.86 -10.94
N PRO A 100 -5.80 -5.37 -10.76
CA PRO A 100 -6.99 -4.55 -10.92
C PRO A 100 -6.94 -3.32 -10.02
N GLU A 101 -7.45 -2.21 -10.50
CA GLU A 101 -7.37 -0.91 -9.80
C GLU A 101 -8.07 -0.93 -8.44
N ALA A 102 -9.22 -1.62 -8.33
CA ALA A 102 -9.90 -1.80 -7.04
C ALA A 102 -9.08 -2.59 -6.02
N GLN A 103 -8.12 -3.38 -6.49
CA GLN A 103 -7.19 -4.12 -5.65
C GLN A 103 -5.98 -3.25 -5.27
N MET A 104 -5.46 -2.43 -6.18
CA MET A 104 -4.40 -1.48 -5.88
C MET A 104 -4.83 -0.44 -4.84
N ASP A 105 -6.09 -0.05 -4.82
CA ASP A 105 -6.65 0.89 -3.83
C ASP A 105 -6.53 0.41 -2.36
N ARG A 106 -6.31 -0.89 -2.13
CA ARG A 106 -6.10 -1.47 -0.79
C ARG A 106 -4.72 -1.17 -0.21
N PHE A 107 -3.73 -0.89 -1.04
CA PHE A 107 -2.42 -0.47 -0.56
C PHE A 107 -2.44 0.98 -0.09
N MET A 108 -1.85 1.23 1.09
CA MET A 108 -1.80 2.59 1.64
C MET A 108 -0.99 3.52 0.74
N PHE A 109 0.18 3.09 0.31
CA PHE A 109 1.12 3.83 -0.51
C PHE A 109 1.56 3.05 -1.74
N LYS A 110 1.88 3.79 -2.81
CA LYS A 110 2.72 3.31 -3.90
C LYS A 110 3.99 4.14 -3.93
N LEU A 111 5.13 3.49 -3.72
CA LEU A 111 6.44 4.10 -3.79
C LEU A 111 7.06 3.83 -5.17
N ILE A 112 7.78 4.80 -5.68
CA ILE A 112 8.59 4.66 -6.91
C ILE A 112 10.04 4.56 -6.45
N VAL A 113 10.70 3.48 -6.82
CA VAL A 113 12.12 3.29 -6.62
C VAL A 113 12.83 3.68 -7.93
N PRO A 114 13.51 4.82 -7.97
CA PRO A 114 14.24 5.24 -9.17
C PRO A 114 15.46 4.36 -9.41
N ASN A 115 15.99 4.41 -10.61
CA ASN A 115 17.31 3.84 -10.87
C ASN A 115 18.35 4.56 -10.00
N PRO A 116 19.32 3.82 -9.41
CA PRO A 116 20.36 4.41 -8.60
C PRO A 116 21.27 5.34 -9.40
N SER A 117 21.70 6.43 -8.79
CA SER A 117 22.72 7.32 -9.31
C SER A 117 24.08 6.62 -9.39
N LEU A 118 25.06 7.22 -10.10
CA LEU A 118 26.39 6.64 -10.21
C LEU A 118 27.05 6.43 -8.83
N ASP A 119 26.90 7.38 -7.92
CA ASP A 119 27.47 7.30 -6.56
C ASP A 119 26.80 6.18 -5.75
N GLU A 120 25.48 6.02 -5.87
CA GLU A 120 24.75 4.92 -5.24
C GLU A 120 25.14 3.57 -5.83
N LEU A 121 25.34 3.48 -7.16
CA LEU A 121 25.87 2.26 -7.80
C LEU A 121 27.24 1.86 -7.25
N MET A 122 28.14 2.82 -7.07
CA MET A 122 29.45 2.58 -6.45
C MET A 122 29.30 2.05 -5.01
N GLN A 123 28.39 2.64 -4.23
CA GLN A 123 28.12 2.17 -2.86
C GLN A 123 27.53 0.76 -2.83
N ILE A 124 26.64 0.43 -3.77
CA ILE A 124 26.04 -0.92 -3.88
C ILE A 124 27.14 -1.96 -4.11
N VAL A 125 28.10 -1.68 -5.00
CA VAL A 125 29.23 -2.59 -5.26
C VAL A 125 30.09 -2.76 -4.00
N ASP A 126 30.38 -1.69 -3.29
CA ASP A 126 31.13 -1.74 -2.03
C ASP A 126 30.38 -2.51 -0.92
N MET A 127 29.06 -2.37 -0.84
CA MET A 127 28.23 -3.04 0.17
C MET A 127 28.13 -4.56 -0.04
N THR A 128 28.25 -5.04 -1.29
CA THR A 128 28.21 -6.50 -1.56
C THR A 128 29.39 -7.26 -0.92
N GLN A 129 30.41 -6.55 -0.49
CA GLN A 129 31.59 -7.13 0.19
C GLN A 129 31.51 -7.03 1.73
N LYS A 130 30.47 -6.39 2.29
CA LYS A 130 30.33 -6.16 3.74
C LYS A 130 29.09 -6.90 4.26
N THR A 131 29.27 -7.74 5.26
CA THR A 131 28.17 -8.31 6.02
C THR A 131 27.57 -7.22 6.93
N MET A 132 26.35 -6.80 6.68
CA MET A 132 25.66 -5.90 7.60
C MET A 132 25.19 -6.67 8.83
N ALA A 133 25.48 -6.11 10.02
CA ALA A 133 24.95 -6.65 11.25
C ALA A 133 23.44 -6.39 11.35
N GLU A 134 22.67 -7.41 11.73
CA GLU A 134 21.23 -7.22 12.03
C GLU A 134 21.09 -6.39 13.30
N VAL A 135 20.32 -5.32 13.22
CA VAL A 135 19.98 -4.47 14.37
C VAL A 135 18.49 -4.58 14.61
N ALA A 136 18.11 -5.20 15.72
CA ALA A 136 16.71 -5.23 16.18
C ALA A 136 16.30 -3.84 16.66
N ALA A 137 15.45 -3.14 15.93
CA ALA A 137 14.99 -1.80 16.28
C ALA A 137 13.80 -1.82 17.27
N CYS A 138 12.83 -2.71 17.08
CA CYS A 138 11.67 -2.87 17.97
C CYS A 138 11.03 -4.26 17.80
N ASN A 139 10.18 -4.62 18.74
CA ASN A 139 9.34 -5.83 18.64
C ASN A 139 7.90 -5.49 18.23
N GLY A 140 7.08 -6.52 17.94
CA GLY A 140 5.70 -6.36 17.50
C GLY A 140 4.82 -5.62 18.51
N GLU A 141 5.00 -5.86 19.82
CA GLU A 141 4.24 -5.18 20.88
C GLU A 141 4.55 -3.67 20.91
N GLN A 142 5.82 -3.30 20.77
CA GLN A 142 6.23 -1.90 20.69
C GLN A 142 5.62 -1.23 19.45
N LEU A 143 5.58 -1.91 18.31
CA LEU A 143 4.98 -1.39 17.09
C LEU A 143 3.46 -1.16 17.25
N LEU A 144 2.76 -2.06 17.92
CA LEU A 144 1.33 -1.89 18.24
C LEU A 144 1.10 -0.68 19.15
N ARG A 145 1.93 -0.49 20.19
CA ARG A 145 1.87 0.70 21.06
C ARG A 145 2.14 2.00 20.30
N MET A 146 3.10 2.00 19.37
CA MET A 146 3.38 3.16 18.50
C MET A 146 2.15 3.48 17.62
N ARG A 147 1.49 2.45 17.06
CA ARG A 147 0.26 2.60 16.28
C ARG A 147 -0.88 3.21 17.12
N GLU A 148 -1.07 2.74 18.34
CA GLU A 148 -2.06 3.30 19.27
C GLU A 148 -1.77 4.77 19.58
N THR A 149 -0.50 5.10 19.88
CA THR A 149 -0.08 6.49 20.13
C THR A 149 -0.35 7.37 18.91
N ALA A 150 -0.04 6.92 17.70
CA ALA A 150 -0.33 7.65 16.47
C ALA A 150 -1.83 7.88 16.29
N ASN A 151 -2.67 6.89 16.62
CA ASN A 151 -4.12 7.03 16.51
C ASN A 151 -4.70 8.10 17.44
N GLN A 152 -4.05 8.41 18.56
CA GLN A 152 -4.47 9.45 19.50
C GLN A 152 -4.14 10.87 19.02
N ILE A 153 -3.32 11.05 17.99
CA ILE A 153 -2.97 12.37 17.45
C ILE A 153 -4.25 13.05 16.90
N PRO A 154 -4.61 14.23 17.43
CA PRO A 154 -5.78 14.96 16.98
C PRO A 154 -5.57 15.54 15.59
N VAL A 155 -6.67 15.59 14.84
CA VAL A 155 -6.74 16.23 13.52
C VAL A 155 -7.79 17.33 13.59
N ALA A 156 -7.37 18.56 13.40
CA ALA A 156 -8.30 19.70 13.37
C ALA A 156 -9.32 19.54 12.23
N LYS A 157 -10.56 19.98 12.44
CA LYS A 157 -11.64 19.86 11.45
C LYS A 157 -11.25 20.46 10.09
N ASP A 158 -10.53 21.58 10.10
CA ASP A 158 -10.07 22.24 8.87
C ASP A 158 -9.02 21.40 8.10
N VAL A 159 -8.10 20.73 8.82
CA VAL A 159 -7.13 19.85 8.20
C VAL A 159 -7.80 18.60 7.63
N MET A 160 -8.77 18.05 8.36
CA MET A 160 -9.59 16.94 7.84
C MET A 160 -10.39 17.37 6.61
N ARG A 161 -11.02 18.53 6.62
CA ARG A 161 -11.72 19.10 5.47
C ARG A 161 -10.79 19.25 4.28
N TYR A 162 -9.56 19.75 4.50
CA TYR A 162 -8.55 19.90 3.46
C TYR A 162 -8.21 18.56 2.80
N ALA A 163 -7.94 17.52 3.58
CA ALA A 163 -7.64 16.18 3.05
C ALA A 163 -8.82 15.60 2.25
N MET A 164 -10.06 15.81 2.72
CA MET A 164 -11.26 15.37 1.99
C MET A 164 -11.49 16.20 0.73
N THR A 165 -11.20 17.51 0.76
CA THR A 165 -11.27 18.38 -0.43
C THR A 165 -10.27 17.93 -1.48
N LEU A 166 -9.01 17.61 -1.09
CA LEU A 166 -8.02 17.03 -2.00
C LEU A 166 -8.54 15.74 -2.64
N THR A 167 -9.11 14.83 -1.83
CA THR A 167 -9.68 13.57 -2.36
C THR A 167 -10.82 13.84 -3.33
N SER A 168 -11.75 14.73 -2.99
CA SER A 168 -12.86 15.12 -3.86
C SER A 168 -12.40 15.81 -5.14
N ALA A 169 -11.35 16.63 -5.06
CA ALA A 169 -10.79 17.36 -6.19
C ALA A 169 -10.14 16.45 -7.25
N THR A 170 -9.85 15.19 -6.90
CA THR A 170 -9.37 14.20 -7.87
C THR A 170 -10.46 13.69 -8.83
N HIS A 171 -11.75 13.87 -8.50
CA HIS A 171 -12.87 13.37 -9.30
C HIS A 171 -13.30 14.42 -10.34
N PRO A 172 -13.25 14.13 -11.65
CA PRO A 172 -13.54 15.09 -12.70
C PRO A 172 -14.99 15.63 -12.68
N ASN A 173 -15.92 14.85 -12.14
CA ASN A 173 -17.35 15.20 -12.06
C ASN A 173 -17.78 15.70 -10.66
N SER A 174 -16.84 15.93 -9.74
CA SER A 174 -17.16 16.48 -8.42
C SER A 174 -17.38 18.00 -8.49
N GLU A 175 -18.21 18.55 -7.61
CA GLU A 175 -18.35 19.99 -7.42
C GLU A 175 -17.01 20.68 -7.05
N ASN A 176 -16.11 19.94 -6.40
CA ASN A 176 -14.77 20.40 -6.01
C ASN A 176 -13.69 19.97 -7.02
N ALA A 177 -14.06 19.50 -8.21
CA ALA A 177 -13.11 19.01 -9.19
C ALA A 177 -12.09 20.08 -9.55
N SER A 178 -10.79 19.73 -9.48
CA SER A 178 -9.72 20.59 -9.99
C SER A 178 -9.72 20.62 -11.51
N GLU A 179 -9.19 21.69 -12.11
CA GLU A 179 -9.04 21.77 -13.57
C GLU A 179 -8.14 20.65 -14.09
N ALA A 180 -7.07 20.30 -13.35
CA ALA A 180 -6.22 19.17 -13.69
C ALA A 180 -6.98 17.85 -13.71
N ALA A 181 -7.89 17.62 -12.73
CA ALA A 181 -8.69 16.42 -12.69
C ALA A 181 -9.70 16.35 -13.85
N LYS A 182 -10.38 17.45 -14.16
CA LYS A 182 -11.30 17.53 -15.30
C LYS A 182 -10.61 17.21 -16.62
N HIS A 183 -9.37 17.65 -16.77
CA HIS A 183 -8.62 17.50 -18.02
C HIS A 183 -7.93 16.15 -18.16
N TYR A 184 -7.35 15.60 -17.07
CA TYR A 184 -6.45 14.46 -17.15
C TYR A 184 -6.94 13.18 -16.45
N VAL A 185 -7.98 13.27 -15.60
CA VAL A 185 -8.42 12.12 -14.79
C VAL A 185 -9.73 11.55 -15.32
N ARG A 186 -9.75 10.23 -15.56
CA ARG A 186 -10.97 9.50 -15.88
C ARG A 186 -11.74 9.08 -14.62
N VAL A 187 -11.03 8.60 -13.59
CA VAL A 187 -11.60 8.19 -12.31
C VAL A 187 -10.71 8.68 -11.18
N GLY A 188 -11.28 9.41 -10.23
CA GLY A 188 -10.59 9.91 -9.05
C GLY A 188 -10.39 8.87 -7.97
N ALA A 189 -9.72 9.27 -6.90
CA ALA A 189 -9.35 8.42 -5.78
C ALA A 189 -10.55 8.11 -4.86
N SER A 190 -10.66 6.87 -4.40
CA SER A 190 -11.71 6.44 -3.48
C SER A 190 -11.62 7.09 -2.09
N PRO A 191 -12.65 7.00 -1.23
CA PRO A 191 -12.59 7.46 0.16
C PRO A 191 -11.44 6.84 0.97
N ARG A 192 -10.92 5.67 0.58
CA ARG A 192 -9.73 5.06 1.20
C ARG A 192 -8.49 5.95 1.10
N ALA A 193 -8.38 6.75 0.05
CA ALA A 193 -7.29 7.71 -0.08
C ALA A 193 -7.32 8.77 1.04
N GLY A 194 -8.50 9.32 1.33
CA GLY A 194 -8.66 10.26 2.44
C GLY A 194 -8.33 9.63 3.80
N GLN A 195 -8.74 8.37 4.02
CA GLN A 195 -8.39 7.62 5.22
C GLN A 195 -6.87 7.40 5.32
N ALA A 196 -6.23 7.01 4.22
CA ALA A 196 -4.78 6.82 4.16
C ALA A 196 -4.02 8.12 4.45
N LEU A 197 -4.45 9.25 3.86
CA LEU A 197 -3.86 10.57 4.14
C LEU A 197 -3.91 10.90 5.63
N ILE A 198 -5.07 10.79 6.25
CA ILE A 198 -5.25 11.14 7.67
C ILE A 198 -4.43 10.20 8.57
N SER A 199 -4.49 8.89 8.34
CA SER A 199 -3.76 7.91 9.15
C SER A 199 -2.25 8.10 9.05
N ALA A 200 -1.72 8.31 7.85
CA ALA A 200 -0.31 8.53 7.64
C ALA A 200 0.16 9.90 8.17
N ALA A 201 -0.65 10.96 8.01
CA ALA A 201 -0.31 12.29 8.49
C ALA A 201 -0.17 12.37 10.01
N LYS A 202 -0.91 11.56 10.76
CA LYS A 202 -0.72 11.43 12.21
C LYS A 202 0.68 10.90 12.56
N VAL A 203 1.15 9.91 11.82
CA VAL A 203 2.51 9.34 12.00
C VAL A 203 3.56 10.36 11.60
N VAL A 204 3.40 11.06 10.47
CA VAL A 204 4.31 12.12 10.01
C VAL A 204 4.42 13.24 11.06
N ALA A 205 3.30 13.65 11.64
CA ALA A 205 3.30 14.66 12.70
C ALA A 205 4.14 14.22 13.91
N LEU A 206 3.98 12.95 14.35
CA LEU A 206 4.78 12.38 15.45
C LEU A 206 6.27 12.32 15.13
N ILE A 207 6.63 11.84 13.94
CA ILE A 207 8.04 11.78 13.49
C ILE A 207 8.68 13.19 13.51
N LYS A 208 7.89 14.20 13.16
CA LYS A 208 8.31 15.61 13.21
C LYS A 208 8.20 16.26 14.61
N GLY A 209 7.94 15.46 15.65
CA GLY A 209 7.83 15.92 17.05
C GLY A 209 6.60 16.79 17.34
N ARG A 210 5.53 16.67 16.54
CA ARG A 210 4.29 17.44 16.72
C ARG A 210 3.15 16.55 17.19
N PHE A 211 2.28 17.12 18.04
CA PHE A 211 1.10 16.45 18.59
C PHE A 211 -0.21 16.84 17.88
N ASN A 212 -0.12 17.36 16.66
CA ASN A 212 -1.24 17.68 15.80
C ASN A 212 -0.82 17.60 14.33
N VAL A 213 -1.75 17.23 13.47
CA VAL A 213 -1.55 17.15 12.01
C VAL A 213 -1.60 18.56 11.40
N ALA A 214 -0.66 18.84 10.49
CA ALA A 214 -0.61 20.08 9.72
C ALA A 214 -1.04 19.84 8.25
N TYR A 215 -1.39 20.91 7.53
CA TYR A 215 -1.68 20.85 6.09
C TYR A 215 -0.50 20.29 5.29
N SER A 216 0.74 20.69 5.66
CA SER A 216 1.96 20.22 5.02
C SER A 216 2.17 18.70 5.11
N ASP A 217 1.65 18.05 6.16
CA ASP A 217 1.75 16.60 6.30
C ASP A 217 0.84 15.89 5.30
N ILE A 218 -0.35 16.47 5.03
CA ILE A 218 -1.26 15.98 4.00
C ILE A 218 -0.66 16.19 2.61
N GLU A 219 -0.06 17.36 2.34
CA GLU A 219 0.57 17.69 1.06
C GLU A 219 1.74 16.76 0.73
N GLU A 220 2.59 16.47 1.70
CA GLU A 220 3.74 15.54 1.58
C GLU A 220 3.31 14.12 1.19
N LEU A 221 2.18 13.69 1.71
CA LEU A 221 1.63 12.34 1.49
C LEU A 221 0.77 12.22 0.22
N ALA A 222 0.46 13.31 -0.44
CA ALA A 222 -0.46 13.31 -1.57
C ALA A 222 0.02 12.40 -2.72
N ARG A 223 1.28 12.53 -3.15
CA ARG A 223 1.83 11.70 -4.23
C ARG A 223 1.78 10.20 -3.92
N PRO A 224 2.38 9.68 -2.84
CA PRO A 224 2.38 8.24 -2.57
C PRO A 224 0.99 7.66 -2.32
N VAL A 225 0.02 8.48 -1.86
CA VAL A 225 -1.36 8.05 -1.63
C VAL A 225 -2.20 8.08 -2.90
N PHE A 226 -2.08 9.11 -3.74
CA PHE A 226 -2.97 9.27 -4.89
C PHE A 226 -2.47 8.60 -6.17
N ARG A 227 -1.15 8.49 -6.42
CA ARG A 227 -0.59 8.09 -7.71
C ARG A 227 -1.09 6.76 -8.27
N HIS A 228 -1.45 5.81 -7.41
CA HIS A 228 -1.97 4.50 -7.81
C HIS A 228 -3.51 4.42 -7.78
N ARG A 229 -4.16 5.49 -7.36
CA ARG A 229 -5.62 5.59 -7.25
C ARG A 229 -6.26 6.42 -8.35
N LEU A 230 -5.46 7.24 -9.05
CA LEU A 230 -5.92 8.02 -10.18
C LEU A 230 -5.88 7.19 -11.46
N LYS A 231 -6.99 7.17 -12.18
CA LYS A 231 -7.05 6.64 -13.55
C LYS A 231 -6.93 7.80 -14.53
N LEU A 232 -5.85 7.80 -15.26
CA LEU A 232 -5.62 8.82 -16.26
C LEU A 232 -6.50 8.57 -17.50
N ASN A 233 -6.85 9.63 -18.20
CA ASN A 233 -7.55 9.57 -19.47
C ASN A 233 -6.55 9.55 -20.65
N PHE A 234 -7.09 9.60 -21.87
CA PHE A 234 -6.29 9.54 -23.08
C PHE A 234 -5.42 10.81 -23.26
N GLU A 235 -5.91 11.96 -22.87
CA GLU A 235 -5.20 13.24 -22.95
C GLU A 235 -3.91 13.19 -22.11
N ALA A 236 -4.00 12.74 -20.87
CA ALA A 236 -2.82 12.60 -20.01
C ALA A 236 -1.76 11.67 -20.61
N ILE A 237 -2.20 10.57 -21.25
CA ILE A 237 -1.30 9.61 -21.91
C ILE A 237 -0.65 10.24 -23.15
N ALA A 238 -1.44 10.95 -23.97
CA ALA A 238 -0.97 11.60 -25.20
C ALA A 238 0.03 12.71 -24.91
N GLU A 239 -0.20 13.50 -23.85
CA GLU A 239 0.67 14.58 -23.40
C GLU A 239 1.81 14.09 -22.49
N ARG A 240 1.84 12.81 -22.17
CA ARG A 240 2.84 12.17 -21.28
C ARG A 240 2.90 12.80 -19.88
N VAL A 241 1.77 13.28 -19.38
CA VAL A 241 1.67 13.82 -18.01
C VAL A 241 1.55 12.67 -17.03
N SER A 242 2.44 12.64 -16.05
CA SER A 242 2.47 11.59 -15.03
C SER A 242 1.40 11.80 -13.96
N ALA A 243 1.03 10.71 -13.27
CA ALA A 243 0.11 10.81 -12.13
C ALA A 243 0.63 11.74 -11.03
N ASP A 244 1.94 11.78 -10.81
CA ASP A 244 2.56 12.66 -9.80
C ASP A 244 2.42 14.15 -10.17
N GLU A 245 2.64 14.52 -11.43
CA GLU A 245 2.44 15.88 -11.91
C GLU A 245 0.98 16.32 -11.77
N ILE A 246 0.04 15.43 -12.09
CA ILE A 246 -1.39 15.70 -11.92
C ILE A 246 -1.73 15.89 -10.43
N VAL A 247 -1.20 15.06 -9.55
CA VAL A 247 -1.39 15.22 -8.09
C VAL A 247 -0.85 16.57 -7.62
N ASP A 248 0.30 16.99 -8.10
CA ASP A 248 0.89 18.29 -7.74
C ASP A 248 0.02 19.46 -8.19
N MET A 249 -0.53 19.41 -9.42
CA MET A 249 -1.48 20.42 -9.93
C MET A 249 -2.72 20.49 -9.05
N ILE A 250 -3.31 19.35 -8.69
CA ILE A 250 -4.48 19.26 -7.80
C ILE A 250 -4.17 19.87 -6.42
N VAL A 251 -3.02 19.50 -5.82
CA VAL A 251 -2.61 20.04 -4.51
C VAL A 251 -2.41 21.55 -4.59
N ALA A 252 -1.74 22.05 -5.62
CA ALA A 252 -1.48 23.47 -5.79
C ALA A 252 -2.79 24.29 -5.93
N GLU A 253 -3.74 23.80 -6.72
CA GLU A 253 -5.04 24.43 -6.93
C GLU A 253 -5.88 24.44 -5.65
N VAL A 254 -6.03 23.29 -4.99
CA VAL A 254 -6.79 23.19 -3.74
C VAL A 254 -6.17 24.05 -2.66
N LYS A 255 -4.83 24.08 -2.54
CA LYS A 255 -4.12 24.94 -1.58
C LYS A 255 -4.40 26.41 -1.78
N LYS A 256 -4.44 26.87 -3.04
CA LYS A 256 -4.76 28.26 -3.41
C LYS A 256 -6.20 28.62 -3.00
N ASN A 257 -7.15 27.77 -3.38
CA ASN A 257 -8.57 27.99 -3.12
C ASN A 257 -8.91 27.93 -1.63
N PHE A 258 -8.29 27.00 -0.89
CA PHE A 258 -8.50 26.84 0.55
C PHE A 258 -7.98 28.02 1.38
N LYS A 259 -6.91 28.70 0.90
CA LYS A 259 -6.40 29.93 1.52
C LYS A 259 -7.30 31.15 1.24
N ALA A 260 -7.94 31.19 0.07
CA ALA A 260 -8.81 32.28 -0.31
C ALA A 260 -10.18 32.24 0.41
N SER A 261 -10.56 31.09 0.97
CA SER A 261 -11.84 30.87 1.67
C SER A 261 -11.74 31.10 3.20
N LYS A 262 -10.56 31.47 3.70
CA LYS A 262 -10.30 31.89 5.10
C LYS A 262 -10.12 33.39 5.18
#